data_f869e7e9fcc593978276527fd48dc6cf
#
_entry.id   f869e7e9fcc593978276527fd48dc6cf
#
_cell.length_a   1.000
_cell.length_b   1.000
_cell.length_c   1.000
_cell.angle_alpha   90.00
_cell.angle_beta   90.00
_cell.angle_gamma   90.00
#
_symmetry.space_group_name_H-M   'P 1'
#
loop_
_entity.id
_entity.type
_entity.pdbx_description
1 polymer ?
#
loop_
_entity_poly.entity_id
_entity_poly.type
_entity_poly.pdbx_seq_one_letter_code
_entity_poly.pdbx_strand_id
1 'polypeptide(L)'
;APVQVDSRPNIRTNQMASLIAQAVADNLPYGAMYRYHDEFITINTIKSVNQDGETITELEKRPMDARRFTTWIEQFMTFSAGEKKPVESIGKILADQILASDYLRASVPEITEIMPVRLPAWGVGPKGERFLRILPAGYDPATRIYSAETVEWDSSKVYPVAAVLRALNKALDSFPWGEKAAGPITHVRSASCFMAYMLGQFCRHLIGRQPMILIIGNQPGTGKTLLAKFALGPIYGIPNAT
;
A
#
# COMPACT_ATOMS: atom_id res chain seq x y z
N ALA A 1 8.94 41.20 -14.82
CA ALA A 1 9.00 39.99 -13.99
C ALA A 1 10.14 39.12 -14.50
N PRO A 2 11.02 38.60 -13.66
CA PRO A 2 12.05 37.67 -14.11
C PRO A 2 11.39 36.48 -14.77
N VAL A 3 11.84 36.11 -15.97
CA VAL A 3 11.41 34.88 -16.64
C VAL A 3 11.87 33.73 -15.76
N GLN A 4 10.94 33.02 -15.15
CA GLN A 4 11.24 31.84 -14.36
C GLN A 4 11.72 30.76 -15.33
N VAL A 5 13.01 30.46 -15.33
CA VAL A 5 13.59 29.39 -16.16
C VAL A 5 13.06 28.06 -15.62
N ASP A 6 12.36 27.32 -16.45
CA ASP A 6 11.87 25.98 -16.12
C ASP A 6 13.09 25.06 -15.92
N SER A 7 13.28 24.57 -14.71
CA SER A 7 14.43 23.72 -14.34
C SER A 7 14.20 22.24 -14.66
N ARG A 8 13.02 21.88 -15.16
CA ARG A 8 12.72 20.48 -15.52
C ARG A 8 13.54 20.04 -16.73
N PRO A 9 14.00 18.78 -16.77
CA PRO A 9 14.70 18.26 -17.93
C PRO A 9 13.83 18.32 -19.19
N ASN A 10 14.43 18.72 -20.31
CA ASN A 10 13.75 18.83 -21.60
C ASN A 10 14.11 17.64 -22.47
N ILE A 11 13.10 16.83 -22.82
CA ILE A 11 13.23 15.62 -23.64
C ILE A 11 12.87 15.95 -25.09
N ARG A 12 13.75 15.59 -26.03
CA ARG A 12 13.51 15.80 -27.45
C ARG A 12 12.62 14.71 -28.03
N THR A 13 11.51 15.10 -28.62
CA THR A 13 10.51 14.18 -29.21
C THR A 13 10.78 13.81 -30.69
N ASN A 14 11.77 14.43 -31.34
CA ASN A 14 12.16 14.12 -32.71
C ASN A 14 13.17 12.95 -32.82
N GLN A 15 13.23 12.12 -31.81
CA GLN A 15 14.08 10.93 -31.73
C GLN A 15 13.26 9.64 -31.84
N MET A 16 13.95 8.49 -31.88
CA MET A 16 13.29 7.19 -31.82
C MET A 16 12.57 7.02 -30.47
N ALA A 17 11.40 6.40 -30.48
CA ALA A 17 10.60 6.19 -29.27
C ALA A 17 11.37 5.51 -28.13
N SER A 18 12.27 4.59 -28.45
CA SER A 18 13.12 3.90 -27.47
C SER A 18 14.08 4.87 -26.74
N LEU A 19 14.67 5.81 -27.46
CA LEU A 19 15.57 6.83 -26.87
C LEU A 19 14.79 7.82 -26.00
N ILE A 20 13.57 8.15 -26.42
CA ILE A 20 12.67 8.99 -25.62
C ILE A 20 12.28 8.26 -24.36
N ALA A 21 11.91 6.97 -24.45
CA ALA A 21 11.56 6.15 -23.30
C ALA A 21 12.73 6.00 -22.32
N GLN A 22 13.94 5.83 -22.82
CA GLN A 22 15.15 5.80 -21.99
C GLN A 22 15.37 7.14 -21.28
N ALA A 23 15.29 8.24 -22.01
CA ALA A 23 15.45 9.58 -21.43
C ALA A 23 14.38 9.91 -20.38
N VAL A 24 13.14 9.44 -20.60
CA VAL A 24 12.07 9.53 -19.59
C VAL A 24 12.43 8.70 -18.35
N ALA A 25 12.86 7.46 -18.53
CA ALA A 25 13.24 6.57 -17.44
C ALA A 25 14.38 7.13 -16.60
N ASP A 26 15.40 7.70 -17.24
CA ASP A 26 16.59 8.27 -16.59
C ASP A 26 16.28 9.55 -15.78
N ASN A 27 15.22 10.27 -16.16
CA ASN A 27 14.83 11.52 -15.51
C ASN A 27 13.59 11.43 -14.62
N LEU A 28 12.93 10.26 -14.58
CA LEU A 28 11.79 10.07 -13.71
C LEU A 28 12.25 9.93 -12.25
N PRO A 29 11.73 10.75 -11.32
CA PRO A 29 12.08 10.63 -9.91
C PRO A 29 11.73 9.22 -9.36
N TYR A 30 12.67 8.65 -8.60
CA TYR A 30 12.45 7.36 -7.96
C TYR A 30 11.22 7.41 -7.05
N GLY A 31 10.29 6.46 -7.23
CA GLY A 31 9.07 6.40 -6.44
C GLY A 31 7.94 7.33 -6.90
N ALA A 32 8.11 8.08 -8.01
CA ALA A 32 7.02 8.85 -8.60
C ALA A 32 5.94 7.95 -9.21
N MET A 33 6.34 6.78 -9.70
CA MET A 33 5.47 5.75 -10.26
C MET A 33 5.99 4.38 -9.83
N TYR A 34 5.09 3.39 -9.81
CA TYR A 34 5.39 2.02 -9.41
C TYR A 34 4.82 1.04 -10.42
N ARG A 35 5.40 -0.15 -10.45
CA ARG A 35 4.83 -1.30 -11.15
C ARG A 35 4.19 -2.23 -10.12
N TYR A 36 2.89 -2.49 -10.31
CA TYR A 36 2.12 -3.40 -9.48
C TYR A 36 1.47 -4.46 -10.37
N HIS A 37 1.88 -5.71 -10.20
CA HIS A 37 1.67 -6.75 -11.20
C HIS A 37 2.25 -6.31 -12.55
N ASP A 38 1.44 -6.27 -13.62
CA ASP A 38 1.88 -5.82 -14.94
C ASP A 38 1.47 -4.37 -15.28
N GLU A 39 0.87 -3.66 -14.33
CA GLU A 39 0.38 -2.30 -14.51
C GLU A 39 1.31 -1.27 -13.88
N PHE A 40 1.47 -0.13 -14.55
CA PHE A 40 2.01 1.06 -13.91
C PHE A 40 0.94 1.75 -13.09
N ILE A 41 1.32 2.16 -11.89
CA ILE A 41 0.42 2.84 -10.96
C ILE A 41 1.11 4.03 -10.30
N THR A 42 0.29 5.00 -9.90
CA THR A 42 0.67 5.97 -8.87
C THR A 42 -0.11 5.70 -7.60
N ILE A 43 0.50 6.00 -6.47
CA ILE A 43 -0.13 5.87 -5.15
C ILE A 43 -0.27 7.27 -4.58
N ASN A 44 -1.50 7.65 -4.30
CA ASN A 44 -1.82 8.93 -3.68
C ASN A 44 -2.42 8.70 -2.30
N THR A 45 -2.11 9.59 -1.40
CA THR A 45 -2.75 9.64 -0.08
C THR A 45 -3.86 10.69 -0.14
N ILE A 46 -5.10 10.27 0.06
CA ILE A 46 -6.26 11.13 0.10
C ILE A 46 -6.69 11.30 1.54
N LYS A 47 -6.91 12.54 1.94
CA LYS A 47 -7.55 12.85 3.23
C LYS A 47 -9.02 13.17 2.96
N SER A 48 -9.90 12.38 3.54
CA SER A 48 -11.35 12.60 3.53
C SER A 48 -11.86 12.80 4.95
N VAL A 49 -13.02 13.40 5.08
CA VAL A 49 -13.69 13.54 6.39
C VAL A 49 -14.88 12.59 6.39
N ASN A 50 -14.95 11.70 7.39
CA ASN A 50 -16.07 10.78 7.53
C ASN A 50 -17.33 11.51 8.04
N GLN A 51 -18.45 10.77 8.13
CA GLN A 51 -19.73 11.32 8.62
C GLN A 51 -19.67 11.80 10.08
N ASP A 52 -18.72 11.31 10.84
CA ASP A 52 -18.50 11.67 12.25
C ASP A 52 -17.55 12.87 12.40
N GLY A 53 -17.09 13.48 11.30
CA GLY A 53 -16.18 14.62 11.29
C GLY A 53 -14.70 14.27 11.48
N GLU A 54 -14.34 12.99 11.50
CA GLU A 54 -12.96 12.54 11.65
C GLU A 54 -12.24 12.54 10.30
N THR A 55 -10.98 12.95 10.29
CA THR A 55 -10.13 12.88 9.09
C THR A 55 -9.65 11.46 8.89
N ILE A 56 -10.09 10.86 7.81
CA ILE A 56 -9.62 9.54 7.36
C ILE A 56 -8.56 9.74 6.29
N THR A 57 -7.46 9.01 6.42
CA THR A 57 -6.40 8.96 5.40
C THR A 57 -6.53 7.66 4.62
N GLU A 58 -6.79 7.76 3.33
CA GLU A 58 -6.97 6.62 2.44
C GLU A 58 -5.86 6.57 1.39
N LEU A 59 -5.49 5.36 0.99
CA LEU A 59 -4.62 5.13 -0.15
C LEU A 59 -5.45 4.97 -1.42
N GLU A 60 -5.15 5.77 -2.41
CA GLU A 60 -5.70 5.61 -3.73
C GLU A 60 -4.64 5.07 -4.69
N LYS A 61 -4.87 3.86 -5.19
CA LYS A 61 -4.12 3.29 -6.30
C LYS A 61 -4.74 3.77 -7.61
N ARG A 62 -3.98 4.50 -8.41
CA ARG A 62 -4.42 4.97 -9.73
C ARG A 62 -3.60 4.30 -10.83
N PRO A 63 -4.23 3.47 -11.68
CA PRO A 63 -3.58 2.95 -12.88
C PRO A 63 -3.13 4.07 -13.81
N MET A 64 -1.97 3.90 -14.44
CA MET A 64 -1.38 4.84 -15.36
C MET A 64 -1.61 4.37 -16.79
N ASP A 65 -2.59 4.94 -17.46
CA ASP A 65 -2.80 4.80 -18.90
C ASP A 65 -2.09 5.93 -19.66
N ALA A 66 -2.03 5.82 -20.98
CA ALA A 66 -1.38 6.81 -21.82
C ALA A 66 -1.98 8.22 -21.68
N ARG A 67 -3.31 8.32 -21.50
CA ARG A 67 -3.99 9.61 -21.35
C ARG A 67 -3.57 10.32 -20.05
N ARG A 68 -3.49 9.57 -18.96
CA ARG A 68 -3.05 10.12 -17.68
C ARG A 68 -1.56 10.41 -17.70
N PHE A 69 -0.78 9.52 -18.34
CA PHE A 69 0.65 9.68 -18.44
C PHE A 69 1.05 10.98 -19.14
N THR A 70 0.36 11.40 -20.21
CA THR A 70 0.67 12.65 -20.93
C THR A 70 0.66 13.86 -20.02
N THR A 71 -0.35 14.03 -19.20
CA THR A 71 -0.47 15.18 -18.29
C THR A 71 0.34 15.03 -17.00
N TRP A 72 0.48 13.79 -16.51
CA TRP A 72 1.21 13.50 -15.28
C TRP A 72 2.71 13.69 -15.45
N ILE A 73 3.28 13.25 -16.58
CA ILE A 73 4.72 13.33 -16.83
C ILE A 73 5.23 14.76 -16.97
N GLU A 74 4.37 15.70 -17.38
CA GLU A 74 4.68 17.11 -17.48
C GLU A 74 5.04 17.77 -16.15
N GLN A 75 4.70 17.13 -15.02
CA GLN A 75 5.13 17.59 -13.70
C GLN A 75 6.65 17.44 -13.49
N PHE A 76 7.28 16.48 -14.17
CA PHE A 76 8.67 16.10 -13.97
C PHE A 76 9.59 16.55 -15.10
N MET A 77 9.06 16.68 -16.31
CA MET A 77 9.87 17.00 -17.49
C MET A 77 9.08 17.76 -18.54
N THR A 78 9.80 18.39 -19.46
CA THR A 78 9.24 19.08 -20.61
C THR A 78 9.60 18.35 -21.89
N PHE A 79 8.81 18.54 -22.94
CA PHE A 79 9.01 17.90 -24.23
C PHE A 79 9.08 18.94 -25.34
N SER A 80 10.01 18.77 -26.30
CA SER A 80 10.13 19.67 -27.44
C SER A 80 10.57 18.92 -28.69
N ALA A 81 10.10 19.34 -29.86
CA ALA A 81 10.54 18.77 -31.14
C ALA A 81 11.93 19.23 -31.58
N GLY A 82 12.62 20.08 -30.82
CA GLY A 82 13.96 20.59 -31.09
C GLY A 82 14.34 21.77 -30.20
N GLU A 83 15.60 22.23 -30.23
CA GLU A 83 16.16 23.22 -29.30
C GLU A 83 15.45 24.60 -29.31
N LYS A 84 14.83 24.97 -30.42
CA LYS A 84 14.19 26.29 -30.59
C LYS A 84 12.66 26.15 -30.70
N LYS A 85 12.07 24.95 -30.51
CA LYS A 85 10.65 24.78 -30.59
C LYS A 85 10.01 24.89 -29.20
N PRO A 86 8.75 25.35 -29.13
CA PRO A 86 8.04 25.45 -27.88
C PRO A 86 7.88 24.06 -27.22
N VAL A 87 7.71 24.08 -25.92
CA VAL A 87 7.33 22.90 -25.14
C VAL A 87 5.97 22.40 -25.62
N GLU A 88 5.90 21.13 -25.95
CA GLU A 88 4.67 20.47 -26.43
C GLU A 88 4.29 19.37 -25.46
N SER A 89 2.99 19.06 -25.38
CA SER A 89 2.52 17.86 -24.71
C SER A 89 2.80 16.63 -25.59
N ILE A 90 3.18 15.51 -24.99
CA ILE A 90 3.38 14.28 -25.74
C ILE A 90 2.03 13.72 -26.22
N GLY A 91 1.98 13.25 -27.48
CA GLY A 91 0.80 12.57 -28.00
C GLY A 91 0.57 11.21 -27.36
N LYS A 92 -0.70 10.74 -27.35
CA LYS A 92 -1.09 9.45 -26.79
C LYS A 92 -0.27 8.28 -27.34
N ILE A 93 0.02 8.25 -28.64
CA ILE A 93 0.80 7.17 -29.30
C ILE A 93 2.20 7.08 -28.69
N LEU A 94 2.88 8.22 -28.51
CA LEU A 94 4.20 8.25 -27.89
C LEU A 94 4.13 7.84 -26.41
N ALA A 95 3.11 8.27 -25.70
CA ALA A 95 2.87 7.87 -24.31
C ALA A 95 2.67 6.35 -24.17
N ASP A 96 1.88 5.73 -25.06
CA ASP A 96 1.71 4.27 -25.12
C ASP A 96 3.04 3.56 -25.39
N GLN A 97 3.86 4.07 -26.32
CA GLN A 97 5.18 3.50 -26.63
C GLN A 97 6.15 3.61 -25.44
N ILE A 98 6.12 4.73 -24.71
CA ILE A 98 6.95 4.92 -23.51
C ILE A 98 6.52 3.94 -22.42
N LEU A 99 5.23 3.81 -22.16
CA LEU A 99 4.68 2.90 -21.15
C LEU A 99 4.94 1.42 -21.51
N ALA A 100 4.95 1.07 -22.80
CA ALA A 100 5.27 -0.27 -23.27
C ALA A 100 6.77 -0.58 -23.25
N SER A 101 7.63 0.41 -22.98
CA SER A 101 9.07 0.27 -23.06
C SER A 101 9.66 -0.55 -21.91
N ASP A 102 10.57 -1.46 -22.22
CA ASP A 102 11.37 -2.20 -21.24
C ASP A 102 12.26 -1.29 -20.39
N TYR A 103 12.74 -0.16 -20.95
CA TYR A 103 13.53 0.83 -20.21
C TYR A 103 12.74 1.40 -19.04
N LEU A 104 11.52 1.87 -19.30
CA LEU A 104 10.67 2.40 -18.24
C LEU A 104 10.30 1.30 -17.24
N ARG A 105 9.98 0.11 -17.74
CA ARG A 105 9.63 -1.05 -16.89
C ARG A 105 10.78 -1.44 -15.96
N ALA A 106 12.01 -1.36 -16.40
CA ALA A 106 13.20 -1.68 -15.61
C ALA A 106 13.54 -0.59 -14.58
N SER A 107 13.27 0.70 -14.87
CA SER A 107 13.59 1.82 -13.99
C SER A 107 12.56 2.03 -12.88
N VAL A 108 11.31 1.61 -13.10
CA VAL A 108 10.22 1.81 -12.15
C VAL A 108 10.22 0.70 -11.10
N PRO A 109 10.23 1.05 -9.80
CA PRO A 109 10.24 0.06 -8.73
C PRO A 109 8.97 -0.80 -8.74
N GLU A 110 9.16 -2.10 -8.53
CA GLU A 110 8.08 -3.08 -8.45
C GLU A 110 7.52 -3.14 -7.03
N ILE A 111 6.20 -3.07 -6.92
CA ILE A 111 5.47 -3.31 -5.66
C ILE A 111 4.81 -4.68 -5.75
N THR A 112 5.00 -5.51 -4.72
CA THR A 112 4.31 -6.78 -4.56
C THR A 112 3.03 -6.63 -3.77
N GLU A 113 2.99 -5.62 -2.89
CA GLU A 113 1.88 -5.40 -1.98
C GLU A 113 1.76 -3.94 -1.57
N ILE A 114 0.53 -3.47 -1.40
CA ILE A 114 0.20 -2.14 -0.91
C ILE A 114 -0.56 -2.30 0.42
N MET A 115 0.00 -1.70 1.47
CA MET A 115 -0.55 -1.80 2.82
C MET A 115 -0.97 -0.43 3.35
N PRO A 116 -2.18 -0.30 3.88
CA PRO A 116 -2.60 0.96 4.50
C PRO A 116 -1.90 1.26 5.83
N VAL A 117 -1.28 0.26 6.44
CA VAL A 117 -0.55 0.39 7.72
C VAL A 117 0.85 -0.20 7.62
N ARG A 118 1.72 0.25 8.50
CA ARG A 118 3.08 -0.24 8.62
C ARG A 118 3.09 -1.55 9.40
N LEU A 119 3.54 -2.63 8.78
CA LEU A 119 3.59 -3.97 9.38
C LEU A 119 5.02 -4.37 9.77
N PRO A 120 5.16 -5.30 10.73
CA PRO A 120 6.45 -5.88 11.03
C PRO A 120 6.95 -6.79 9.89
N ALA A 121 8.25 -6.70 9.60
CA ALA A 121 8.93 -7.50 8.59
C ALA A 121 10.33 -7.89 9.06
N TRP A 122 10.93 -8.89 8.42
CA TRP A 122 12.33 -9.21 8.65
C TRP A 122 13.23 -8.21 7.93
N GLY A 123 14.15 -7.63 8.68
CA GLY A 123 15.31 -6.94 8.14
C GLY A 123 16.52 -7.89 8.10
N VAL A 124 17.49 -7.55 7.25
CA VAL A 124 18.79 -8.24 7.18
C VAL A 124 19.87 -7.24 7.52
N GLY A 125 20.64 -7.50 8.56
CA GLY A 125 21.76 -6.68 8.95
C GLY A 125 23.01 -6.92 8.09
N PRO A 126 24.07 -6.12 8.28
CA PRO A 126 25.28 -6.17 7.47
C PRO A 126 26.01 -7.53 7.50
N LYS A 127 25.82 -8.32 8.55
CA LYS A 127 26.40 -9.66 8.71
C LYS A 127 25.44 -10.79 8.33
N GLY A 128 24.29 -10.46 7.71
CA GLY A 128 23.29 -11.44 7.34
C GLY A 128 22.36 -11.86 8.49
N GLU A 129 22.50 -11.27 9.67
CA GLU A 129 21.59 -11.50 10.80
C GLU A 129 20.19 -10.98 10.50
N ARG A 130 19.17 -11.73 10.89
CA ARG A 130 17.77 -11.29 10.78
C ARG A 130 17.38 -10.53 12.04
N PHE A 131 16.72 -9.40 11.84
CA PHE A 131 16.12 -8.64 12.93
C PHE A 131 14.71 -8.21 12.57
N LEU A 132 13.89 -8.02 13.60
CA LEU A 132 12.54 -7.53 13.44
C LEU A 132 12.58 -6.01 13.24
N ARG A 133 11.87 -5.53 12.21
CA ARG A 133 11.66 -4.10 11.98
C ARG A 133 10.22 -3.81 11.61
N ILE A 134 9.76 -2.61 11.86
CA ILE A 134 8.51 -2.10 11.28
C ILE A 134 8.84 -1.50 9.92
N LEU A 135 8.06 -1.83 8.90
CA LEU A 135 8.22 -1.25 7.57
C LEU A 135 8.16 0.27 7.62
N PRO A 136 9.00 0.98 6.87
CA PRO A 136 8.92 2.45 6.79
C PRO A 136 7.61 2.87 6.12
N ALA A 137 7.21 4.11 6.31
CA ALA A 137 6.19 4.72 5.46
C ALA A 137 6.73 4.89 4.03
N GLY A 138 5.88 4.66 3.05
CA GLY A 138 6.28 4.64 1.65
C GLY A 138 6.77 3.27 1.17
N TYR A 139 7.60 3.29 0.12
CA TYR A 139 8.12 2.09 -0.51
C TYR A 139 9.37 1.55 0.20
N ASP A 140 9.35 0.26 0.51
CA ASP A 140 10.52 -0.46 1.04
C ASP A 140 11.13 -1.37 -0.05
N PRO A 141 12.33 -1.03 -0.56
CA PRO A 141 12.96 -1.79 -1.65
C PRO A 141 13.30 -3.24 -1.27
N ALA A 142 13.55 -3.50 0.01
CA ALA A 142 13.96 -4.84 0.46
C ALA A 142 12.80 -5.85 0.43
N THR A 143 11.58 -5.39 0.71
CA THR A 143 10.38 -6.23 0.70
C THR A 143 9.49 -5.98 -0.51
N ARG A 144 9.73 -4.90 -1.25
CA ARG A 144 8.87 -4.39 -2.35
C ARG A 144 7.44 -4.09 -1.90
N ILE A 145 7.27 -3.72 -0.64
CA ILE A 145 5.98 -3.36 -0.06
C ILE A 145 5.89 -1.84 0.02
N TYR A 146 4.75 -1.30 -0.35
CA TYR A 146 4.40 0.08 -0.08
C TYR A 146 3.51 0.14 1.16
N SER A 147 3.95 0.83 2.20
CA SER A 147 3.18 1.01 3.44
C SER A 147 2.74 2.45 3.59
N ALA A 148 1.45 2.69 3.70
CA ALA A 148 0.96 4.00 4.07
C ALA A 148 1.06 4.22 5.57
N GLU A 149 1.06 5.48 5.95
CA GLU A 149 0.89 5.90 7.32
C GLU A 149 -0.53 6.47 7.49
N THR A 150 -1.52 5.56 7.42
CA THR A 150 -2.92 5.95 7.62
C THR A 150 -3.27 6.09 9.09
N VAL A 151 -2.48 5.47 9.97
CA VAL A 151 -2.58 5.57 11.42
C VAL A 151 -1.29 6.19 11.94
N GLU A 152 -1.40 7.23 12.75
CA GLU A 152 -0.25 7.84 13.41
C GLU A 152 0.40 6.83 14.36
N TRP A 153 1.63 6.42 14.02
CA TRP A 153 2.39 5.48 14.81
C TRP A 153 3.28 6.22 15.80
N ASP A 154 2.86 6.23 17.05
CA ASP A 154 3.68 6.77 18.14
C ASP A 154 4.60 5.67 18.72
N SER A 155 5.82 5.61 18.24
CA SER A 155 6.82 4.64 18.70
C SER A 155 7.26 4.84 20.15
N SER A 156 6.93 5.99 20.76
CA SER A 156 7.22 6.27 22.17
C SER A 156 6.22 5.59 23.10
N LYS A 157 5.04 5.24 22.62
CA LYS A 157 4.01 4.56 23.40
C LYS A 157 4.21 3.05 23.38
N VAL A 158 4.80 2.55 24.44
CA VAL A 158 4.89 1.11 24.69
C VAL A 158 3.75 0.71 25.62
N TYR A 159 2.80 -0.05 25.08
CA TYR A 159 1.71 -0.57 25.91
C TYR A 159 2.14 -1.92 26.54
N PRO A 160 1.96 -2.10 27.85
CA PRO A 160 2.20 -3.39 28.48
C PRO A 160 1.34 -4.49 27.84
N VAL A 161 1.95 -5.61 27.49
CA VAL A 161 1.24 -6.73 26.81
C VAL A 161 -0.02 -7.14 27.57
N ALA A 162 0.05 -7.19 28.91
CA ALA A 162 -1.09 -7.51 29.75
C ALA A 162 -2.27 -6.51 29.62
N ALA A 163 -1.98 -5.23 29.37
CA ALA A 163 -3.03 -4.23 29.15
C ALA A 163 -3.70 -4.42 27.79
N VAL A 164 -2.91 -4.68 26.75
CA VAL A 164 -3.41 -4.97 25.39
C VAL A 164 -4.27 -6.22 25.38
N LEU A 165 -3.81 -7.30 26.01
CA LEU A 165 -4.58 -8.55 26.12
C LEU A 165 -5.88 -8.36 26.88
N ARG A 166 -5.90 -7.58 27.97
CA ARG A 166 -7.14 -7.26 28.68
C ARG A 166 -8.13 -6.50 27.82
N ALA A 167 -7.65 -5.50 27.04
CA ALA A 167 -8.50 -4.73 26.14
C ALA A 167 -9.09 -5.61 25.03
N LEU A 168 -8.28 -6.47 24.43
CA LEU A 168 -8.72 -7.42 23.41
C LEU A 168 -9.74 -8.43 23.97
N ASN A 169 -9.46 -9.01 25.13
CA ASN A 169 -10.39 -9.93 25.78
C ASN A 169 -11.73 -9.23 26.08
N LYS A 170 -11.69 -8.02 26.64
CA LYS A 170 -12.92 -7.24 26.90
C LYS A 170 -13.71 -6.98 25.61
N ALA A 171 -13.06 -6.66 24.50
CA ALA A 171 -13.72 -6.45 23.22
C ALA A 171 -14.32 -7.74 22.67
N LEU A 172 -13.68 -8.87 22.88
CA LEU A 172 -14.09 -10.17 22.38
C LEU A 172 -15.12 -10.89 23.27
N ASP A 173 -15.23 -10.51 24.55
CA ASP A 173 -16.17 -11.12 25.51
C ASP A 173 -17.65 -10.95 25.11
N SER A 174 -17.96 -9.91 24.34
CA SER A 174 -19.33 -9.67 23.85
C SER A 174 -19.74 -10.58 22.68
N PHE A 175 -18.80 -11.29 22.07
CA PHE A 175 -19.13 -12.20 20.98
C PHE A 175 -19.67 -13.53 21.50
N PRO A 176 -20.73 -14.09 20.89
CA PRO A 176 -21.33 -15.36 21.30
C PRO A 176 -20.47 -16.53 20.82
N TRP A 177 -19.36 -16.78 21.49
CA TRP A 177 -18.50 -17.95 21.23
C TRP A 177 -19.28 -19.23 21.51
N GLY A 178 -19.11 -20.22 20.62
CA GLY A 178 -19.80 -21.52 20.79
C GLY A 178 -19.42 -22.19 22.11
N GLU A 179 -20.33 -22.15 23.08
CA GLU A 179 -20.05 -22.61 24.45
C GLU A 179 -20.12 -24.13 24.66
N LYS A 180 -20.83 -24.83 23.81
CA LYS A 180 -21.23 -26.22 24.07
C LYS A 180 -21.02 -27.15 22.88
N ALA A 181 -19.93 -27.00 22.15
CA ALA A 181 -19.51 -28.12 21.36
C ALA A 181 -19.15 -29.26 22.36
N ALA A 182 -19.86 -30.40 22.27
CA ALA A 182 -19.48 -31.56 23.02
C ALA A 182 -18.04 -31.95 22.70
N GLY A 183 -17.11 -31.61 23.59
CA GLY A 183 -15.68 -31.83 23.36
C GLY A 183 -14.77 -30.81 24.04
N PRO A 184 -13.45 -30.92 23.88
CA PRO A 184 -12.48 -30.08 24.56
C PRO A 184 -12.37 -28.64 24.01
N ILE A 185 -13.22 -28.26 23.03
CA ILE A 185 -13.22 -26.89 22.44
C ILE A 185 -14.17 -26.04 23.27
N THR A 186 -13.59 -25.18 24.08
CA THR A 186 -14.31 -24.18 24.87
C THR A 186 -14.36 -22.84 24.15
N HIS A 187 -15.26 -21.94 24.58
CA HIS A 187 -15.31 -20.56 24.10
C HIS A 187 -13.93 -19.84 24.21
N VAL A 188 -13.17 -20.11 25.27
CA VAL A 188 -11.81 -19.57 25.49
C VAL A 188 -10.87 -20.00 24.36
N ARG A 189 -10.94 -21.26 23.91
CA ARG A 189 -10.12 -21.74 22.81
C ARG A 189 -10.50 -21.08 21.50
N SER A 190 -11.78 -20.89 21.21
CA SER A 190 -12.25 -20.19 20.02
C SER A 190 -11.80 -18.74 19.99
N ALA A 191 -11.92 -18.03 21.10
CA ALA A 191 -11.43 -16.65 21.25
C ALA A 191 -9.90 -16.59 21.10
N SER A 192 -9.16 -17.52 21.69
CA SER A 192 -7.69 -17.59 21.56
C SER A 192 -7.25 -17.89 20.12
N CYS A 193 -7.92 -18.79 19.41
CA CYS A 193 -7.66 -19.04 18.00
C CYS A 193 -7.92 -17.80 17.14
N PHE A 194 -8.97 -17.06 17.44
CA PHE A 194 -9.29 -15.82 16.75
C PHE A 194 -8.24 -14.73 17.02
N MET A 195 -7.78 -14.57 18.28
CA MET A 195 -6.68 -13.66 18.60
C MET A 195 -5.38 -14.03 17.88
N ALA A 196 -5.06 -15.32 17.82
CA ALA A 196 -3.91 -15.81 17.07
C ALA A 196 -4.01 -15.49 15.57
N TYR A 197 -5.21 -15.61 15.00
CA TYR A 197 -5.47 -15.20 13.62
C TYR A 197 -5.26 -13.69 13.42
N MET A 198 -5.81 -12.86 14.30
CA MET A 198 -5.60 -11.41 14.23
C MET A 198 -4.11 -11.05 14.26
N LEU A 199 -3.36 -11.60 15.21
CA LEU A 199 -1.92 -11.42 15.30
C LEU A 199 -1.20 -11.92 14.05
N GLY A 200 -1.65 -13.05 13.49
CA GLY A 200 -1.14 -13.58 12.24
C GLY A 200 -1.26 -12.59 11.07
N GLN A 201 -2.37 -11.84 11.00
CA GLN A 201 -2.53 -10.82 9.97
C GLN A 201 -1.49 -9.69 10.09
N PHE A 202 -1.18 -9.23 11.31
CA PHE A 202 -0.11 -8.25 11.53
C PHE A 202 1.28 -8.82 11.24
N CYS A 203 1.50 -10.10 11.55
CA CYS A 203 2.79 -10.77 11.40
C CYS A 203 2.95 -11.52 10.07
N ARG A 204 2.10 -11.28 9.07
CA ARG A 204 2.05 -12.07 7.85
C ARG A 204 3.36 -12.09 7.05
N HIS A 205 4.12 -11.00 7.08
CA HIS A 205 5.43 -10.93 6.44
C HIS A 205 6.55 -11.64 7.22
N LEU A 206 6.25 -12.08 8.44
CA LEU A 206 7.18 -12.82 9.29
C LEU A 206 7.03 -14.33 9.16
N ILE A 207 5.81 -14.83 8.95
CA ILE A 207 5.45 -16.25 9.06
C ILE A 207 5.21 -16.98 7.73
N GLY A 208 5.23 -16.25 6.61
CA GLY A 208 5.14 -16.81 5.25
C GLY A 208 3.84 -17.51 4.89
N ARG A 209 3.24 -18.30 5.79
CA ARG A 209 1.95 -18.97 5.61
C ARG A 209 1.06 -18.69 6.80
N GLN A 210 -0.19 -18.34 6.53
CA GLN A 210 -1.18 -18.10 7.57
C GLN A 210 -2.22 -19.22 7.59
N PRO A 211 -2.68 -19.63 8.78
CA PRO A 211 -3.80 -20.55 8.88
C PRO A 211 -5.08 -19.87 8.38
N MET A 212 -5.88 -20.60 7.64
CA MET A 212 -7.23 -20.20 7.30
C MET A 212 -8.12 -20.38 8.53
N ILE A 213 -8.95 -19.37 8.84
CA ILE A 213 -9.97 -19.45 9.86
C ILE A 213 -11.35 -19.52 9.22
N LEU A 214 -12.14 -20.50 9.68
CA LEU A 214 -13.54 -20.62 9.32
C LEU A 214 -14.42 -20.15 10.49
N ILE A 215 -15.15 -19.05 10.28
CA ILE A 215 -16.10 -18.53 11.27
C ILE A 215 -17.48 -19.12 10.96
N ILE A 216 -17.91 -20.03 11.81
CA ILE A 216 -19.20 -20.71 11.69
C ILE A 216 -20.18 -20.14 12.72
N GLY A 217 -21.38 -19.83 12.30
CA GLY A 217 -22.46 -19.44 13.20
C GLY A 217 -23.72 -20.23 12.86
N ASN A 218 -24.44 -20.64 13.89
CA ASN A 218 -25.66 -21.45 13.79
C ASN A 218 -26.90 -20.67 13.33
N GLN A 219 -26.84 -19.33 13.40
CA GLN A 219 -27.95 -18.46 13.04
C GLN A 219 -27.49 -17.21 12.27
N PRO A 220 -28.35 -16.57 11.45
CA PRO A 220 -28.14 -15.20 10.96
C PRO A 220 -28.01 -14.21 12.12
N GLY A 221 -27.23 -13.16 11.94
CA GLY A 221 -27.07 -12.10 12.96
C GLY A 221 -26.12 -12.42 14.12
N THR A 222 -25.40 -13.54 14.09
CA THR A 222 -24.44 -13.92 15.16
C THR A 222 -23.13 -13.13 15.16
N GLY A 223 -23.03 -12.03 14.39
CA GLY A 223 -21.85 -11.16 14.38
C GLY A 223 -20.64 -11.69 13.59
N LYS A 224 -20.79 -12.72 12.74
CA LYS A 224 -19.68 -13.28 11.92
C LYS A 224 -18.97 -12.23 11.09
N THR A 225 -19.73 -11.40 10.39
CA THR A 225 -19.19 -10.30 9.57
C THR A 225 -18.51 -9.23 10.44
N LEU A 226 -19.08 -8.91 11.61
CA LEU A 226 -18.47 -7.98 12.54
C LEU A 226 -17.14 -8.51 13.07
N LEU A 227 -17.07 -9.79 13.40
CA LEU A 227 -15.84 -10.43 13.85
C LEU A 227 -14.76 -10.41 12.76
N ALA A 228 -15.12 -10.70 11.51
CA ALA A 228 -14.21 -10.60 10.38
C ALA A 228 -13.71 -9.15 10.17
N LYS A 229 -14.61 -8.15 10.23
CA LYS A 229 -14.25 -6.73 10.17
C LYS A 229 -13.34 -6.32 11.33
N PHE A 230 -13.60 -6.81 12.53
CA PHE A 230 -12.76 -6.55 13.70
C PHE A 230 -11.32 -7.09 13.53
N ALA A 231 -11.16 -8.25 12.90
CA ALA A 231 -9.84 -8.81 12.62
C ALA A 231 -9.08 -8.06 11.52
N LEU A 232 -9.77 -7.66 10.47
CA LEU A 232 -9.15 -7.11 9.26
C LEU A 232 -9.13 -5.57 9.25
N GLY A 233 -10.07 -4.93 9.94
CA GLY A 233 -10.20 -3.48 9.99
C GLY A 233 -8.94 -2.74 10.38
N PRO A 234 -8.20 -3.15 11.42
CA PRO A 234 -6.96 -2.48 11.82
C PRO A 234 -5.86 -2.50 10.76
N ILE A 235 -5.91 -3.43 9.81
CA ILE A 235 -4.89 -3.61 8.77
C ILE A 235 -5.32 -3.00 7.44
N TYR A 236 -6.56 -3.24 7.04
CA TYR A 236 -7.06 -2.86 5.71
C TYR A 236 -8.01 -1.65 5.72
N GLY A 237 -8.30 -1.13 6.90
CA GLY A 237 -9.40 -0.19 7.09
C GLY A 237 -10.75 -0.91 7.15
N ILE A 238 -11.74 -0.26 7.74
CA ILE A 238 -13.13 -0.74 7.71
C ILE A 238 -13.73 -0.16 6.42
N PRO A 239 -14.10 -0.98 5.42
CA PRO A 239 -14.80 -0.45 4.27
C PRO A 239 -16.09 0.22 4.78
N ASN A 240 -16.30 1.47 4.36
CA ASN A 240 -17.51 2.19 4.68
C ASN A 240 -18.71 1.29 4.36
N ALA A 241 -19.54 1.03 5.37
CA ALA A 241 -20.77 0.30 5.17
C ALA A 241 -21.68 1.19 4.32
N THR A 242 -21.70 0.94 3.01
CA THR A 242 -22.75 1.42 2.12
C THR A 242 -23.99 0.58 2.30
#